data_f8830309b6cf48863d533c9a88d8cc48
#
_entry.id   f8830309b6cf48863d533c9a88d8cc48
#
_cell.length_a   1.000
_cell.length_b   1.000
_cell.length_c   1.000
_cell.angle_alpha   90.00
_cell.angle_beta   90.00
_cell.angle_gamma   90.00
#
_symmetry.space_group_name_H-M   'P 1'
#
loop_
_entity.id
_entity.type
_entity.pdbx_description
1 polymer ?
#
loop_
_entity_poly.entity_id
_entity_poly.type
_entity_poly.pdbx_seq_one_letter_code
_entity_poly.pdbx_strand_id
1 'polypeptide(L)'
;MGSCKINNKLLATIVALLTSSITGWAQKVPVILTAGQSNADGRVQLADLPEEIKEYKYCQWSYGSGDFETATGTFLPYRPRVAKPKIEHSWGFDAVVYKRLEQLWQRPFYVIKHTDGGTAIDPACKSSTHGLYWSADPAFLDSTTSASHGGRSLLKAFERQIDDCLPNLPKNNDIKCLIWHQGESDYQAADRYYDNLKAVIQHIRKHLVEVTGKKKYWNLPVICGTYSQNSRMRSQQVVDALYQLKHDDPNFHVVDASDLPLLRDRLHFNAEGALTLGQRVYNNLVELGIVMRPPH
;
A
#
# COMPACT_ATOMS: atom_id res chain seq x y z
N MET A 1 -83.32 19.72 -38.50
CA MET A 1 -83.11 18.44 -37.90
C MET A 1 -81.72 17.97 -38.34
N GLY A 2 -80.65 18.24 -37.61
CA GLY A 2 -79.31 17.91 -37.98
C GLY A 2 -78.61 17.35 -36.78
N SER A 3 -78.32 16.04 -36.80
CA SER A 3 -77.62 15.30 -35.75
C SER A 3 -76.13 15.59 -35.80
N CYS A 4 -75.64 16.17 -34.74
CA CYS A 4 -74.18 16.37 -34.53
C CYS A 4 -73.57 15.09 -33.97
N LYS A 5 -72.76 14.45 -34.78
CA LYS A 5 -71.95 13.31 -34.33
C LYS A 5 -70.62 13.83 -33.72
N ILE A 6 -70.47 13.68 -32.40
CA ILE A 6 -69.24 13.95 -31.69
C ILE A 6 -68.27 12.75 -31.89
N ASN A 7 -67.18 12.99 -32.55
CA ASN A 7 -66.09 12.01 -32.73
C ASN A 7 -65.18 12.06 -31.51
N ASN A 8 -65.28 11.07 -30.64
CA ASN A 8 -64.34 10.87 -29.55
C ASN A 8 -63.03 10.25 -30.11
N LYS A 9 -62.03 11.08 -30.35
CA LYS A 9 -60.64 10.57 -30.52
C LYS A 9 -60.03 10.32 -29.15
N LEU A 10 -59.97 9.06 -28.85
CA LEU A 10 -59.21 8.55 -27.67
C LEU A 10 -57.74 8.95 -27.84
N LEU A 11 -57.28 9.89 -27.03
CA LEU A 11 -55.84 10.25 -26.94
C LEU A 11 -55.17 9.18 -26.08
N ALA A 12 -54.58 8.17 -26.72
CA ALA A 12 -53.73 7.20 -26.05
C ALA A 12 -52.39 7.86 -25.76
N THR A 13 -52.22 8.35 -24.53
CA THR A 13 -50.93 8.84 -24.05
C THR A 13 -50.06 7.62 -23.77
N ILE A 14 -49.16 7.29 -24.68
CA ILE A 14 -48.09 6.32 -24.45
C ILE A 14 -47.09 6.97 -23.49
N VAL A 15 -47.18 6.63 -22.19
CA VAL A 15 -46.13 6.89 -21.23
C VAL A 15 -45.01 5.89 -21.51
N ALA A 16 -44.04 6.29 -22.30
CA ALA A 16 -42.81 5.58 -22.46
C ALA A 16 -42.04 5.66 -21.13
N LEU A 17 -42.15 4.62 -20.29
CA LEU A 17 -41.28 4.38 -19.18
C LEU A 17 -39.87 4.11 -19.76
N LEU A 18 -39.06 5.15 -19.86
CA LEU A 18 -37.63 5.04 -20.00
C LEU A 18 -37.10 4.45 -18.70
N THR A 19 -37.12 3.13 -18.58
CA THR A 19 -36.26 2.41 -17.65
C THR A 19 -34.86 2.60 -18.17
N SER A 20 -34.22 3.70 -17.77
CA SER A 20 -32.75 3.80 -17.81
C SER A 20 -32.22 2.67 -16.95
N SER A 21 -31.90 1.56 -17.59
CA SER A 21 -31.04 0.54 -17.01
C SER A 21 -29.69 1.22 -16.73
N ILE A 22 -29.58 1.82 -15.54
CA ILE A 22 -28.31 2.17 -14.97
C ILE A 22 -27.64 0.81 -14.75
N THR A 23 -26.89 0.35 -15.76
CA THR A 23 -25.86 -0.67 -15.56
C THR A 23 -24.84 0.00 -14.65
N GLY A 24 -25.15 0.02 -13.36
CA GLY A 24 -24.24 0.45 -12.33
C GLY A 24 -23.04 -0.47 -12.45
N TRP A 25 -22.00 -0.01 -13.10
CA TRP A 25 -20.70 -0.64 -13.04
C TRP A 25 -20.38 -0.72 -11.57
N ALA A 26 -20.48 -1.93 -11.00
CA ALA A 26 -20.22 -2.13 -9.58
C ALA A 26 -18.86 -1.51 -9.28
N GLN A 27 -18.86 -0.43 -8.50
CA GLN A 27 -17.66 0.35 -8.22
C GLN A 27 -16.60 -0.55 -7.66
N LYS A 28 -15.40 -0.57 -8.28
CA LYS A 28 -14.30 -1.45 -7.89
C LYS A 28 -13.91 -1.22 -6.45
N VAL A 29 -13.72 -2.29 -5.69
CA VAL A 29 -13.30 -2.24 -4.28
C VAL A 29 -11.80 -2.02 -4.22
N PRO A 30 -11.33 -0.90 -3.61
CA PRO A 30 -9.92 -0.58 -3.57
C PRO A 30 -9.13 -1.54 -2.68
N VAL A 31 -7.91 -1.87 -3.14
CA VAL A 31 -6.90 -2.58 -2.35
C VAL A 31 -5.60 -1.78 -2.38
N ILE A 32 -4.98 -1.61 -1.23
CA ILE A 32 -3.68 -0.96 -1.06
C ILE A 32 -2.67 -2.03 -0.63
N LEU A 33 -1.53 -2.08 -1.31
CA LEU A 33 -0.38 -2.83 -0.85
C LEU A 33 0.53 -1.91 -0.05
N THR A 34 1.08 -2.41 1.06
CA THR A 34 2.05 -1.67 1.87
C THR A 34 3.19 -2.61 2.26
N ALA A 35 4.43 -2.22 1.96
CA ALA A 35 5.59 -3.03 2.28
C ALA A 35 6.80 -2.17 2.66
N GLY A 36 7.78 -2.78 3.32
CA GLY A 36 9.00 -2.10 3.72
C GLY A 36 9.54 -2.53 5.07
N GLN A 37 10.30 -1.63 5.71
CA GLN A 37 10.93 -1.91 7.00
C GLN A 37 10.30 -1.12 8.17
N SER A 38 11.06 -0.85 9.22
CA SER A 38 10.54 -0.35 10.51
C SER A 38 9.70 0.93 10.44
N ASN A 39 10.03 1.88 9.57
CA ASN A 39 9.23 3.10 9.40
C ASN A 39 7.91 2.82 8.67
N ALA A 40 7.87 1.83 7.76
CA ALA A 40 6.61 1.33 7.18
C ALA A 40 5.80 0.50 8.18
N ASP A 41 6.48 -0.22 9.05
CA ASP A 41 5.86 -1.03 10.10
C ASP A 41 5.16 -0.13 11.14
N GLY A 42 5.92 0.86 11.67
CA GLY A 42 5.49 1.82 12.69
C GLY A 42 6.30 1.70 14.00
N ARG A 43 6.75 2.84 14.53
CA ARG A 43 7.54 2.89 15.77
C ARG A 43 7.13 4.03 16.71
N VAL A 44 6.11 4.80 16.34
CA VAL A 44 5.54 5.84 17.20
C VAL A 44 4.72 5.18 18.30
N GLN A 45 4.84 5.64 19.53
CA GLN A 45 4.09 5.06 20.65
C GLN A 45 2.58 5.33 20.52
N LEU A 46 1.73 4.37 20.89
CA LEU A 46 0.28 4.53 20.86
C LEU A 46 -0.21 5.67 21.77
N ALA A 47 0.56 6.03 22.80
CA ALA A 47 0.25 7.19 23.65
C ALA A 47 0.23 8.50 22.85
N ASP A 48 0.98 8.58 21.75
CA ASP A 48 1.07 9.76 20.89
C ASP A 48 0.11 9.67 19.69
N LEU A 49 -0.82 8.70 19.68
CA LEU A 49 -1.78 8.53 18.59
C LEU A 49 -2.90 9.57 18.70
N PRO A 50 -3.09 10.45 17.69
CA PRO A 50 -4.16 11.42 17.69
C PRO A 50 -5.56 10.78 17.69
N GLU A 51 -6.50 11.40 18.38
CA GLU A 51 -7.87 10.90 18.54
C GLU A 51 -8.57 10.65 17.21
N GLU A 52 -8.36 11.55 16.24
CA GLU A 52 -9.00 11.50 14.92
C GLU A 52 -8.58 10.32 14.06
N ILE A 53 -7.49 9.61 14.38
CA ILE A 53 -7.02 8.43 13.67
C ILE A 53 -7.04 7.15 14.51
N LYS A 54 -7.76 7.14 15.64
CA LYS A 54 -7.87 5.94 16.50
C LYS A 54 -8.84 4.89 15.96
N GLU A 55 -9.93 5.30 15.32
CA GLU A 55 -11.01 4.40 14.89
C GLU A 55 -11.17 4.35 13.38
N TYR A 56 -11.45 3.15 12.87
CA TYR A 56 -11.69 2.87 11.45
C TYR A 56 -12.96 2.05 11.28
N LYS A 57 -13.79 2.46 10.34
CA LYS A 57 -15.06 1.81 10.03
C LYS A 57 -14.98 0.91 8.80
N TYR A 58 -14.20 1.32 7.82
CA TYR A 58 -14.23 0.73 6.48
C TYR A 58 -12.93 0.03 6.08
N CYS A 59 -11.83 0.30 6.77
CA CYS A 59 -10.53 -0.29 6.46
C CYS A 59 -10.44 -1.71 7.02
N GLN A 60 -10.15 -2.67 6.14
CA GLN A 60 -9.86 -4.06 6.49
C GLN A 60 -8.41 -4.37 6.10
N TRP A 61 -7.66 -5.07 6.93
CA TRP A 61 -6.27 -5.38 6.63
C TRP A 61 -5.89 -6.83 6.91
N SER A 62 -4.93 -7.33 6.13
CA SER A 62 -4.11 -8.48 6.42
C SER A 62 -2.69 -7.99 6.69
N TYR A 63 -2.10 -8.38 7.80
CA TYR A 63 -0.75 -7.97 8.20
C TYR A 63 0.17 -9.18 8.25
N GLY A 64 1.40 -9.02 7.70
CA GLY A 64 2.47 -10.00 7.74
C GLY A 64 3.81 -9.35 8.03
N SER A 65 4.73 -10.15 8.55
CA SER A 65 6.16 -9.85 8.68
C SER A 65 6.96 -11.14 8.51
N GLY A 66 8.29 -11.11 8.66
CA GLY A 66 9.13 -12.29 8.47
C GLY A 66 8.82 -13.43 9.43
N ASP A 67 8.37 -13.14 10.64
CA ASP A 67 8.14 -14.13 11.71
C ASP A 67 6.70 -14.09 12.27
N PHE A 68 5.82 -13.29 11.68
CA PHE A 68 4.45 -13.11 12.16
C PHE A 68 3.50 -12.80 11.01
N GLU A 69 2.38 -13.48 10.96
CA GLU A 69 1.25 -13.16 10.08
C GLU A 69 -0.05 -13.16 10.90
N THR A 70 -0.99 -12.28 10.55
CA THR A 70 -2.40 -12.50 10.88
C THR A 70 -2.87 -13.78 10.18
N ALA A 71 -3.93 -14.40 10.65
CA ALA A 71 -4.38 -15.67 10.06
C ALA A 71 -4.38 -15.60 8.52
N THR A 72 -3.71 -16.57 7.89
CA THR A 72 -3.42 -16.62 6.46
C THR A 72 -4.62 -16.24 5.59
N GLY A 73 -4.46 -15.22 4.75
CA GLY A 73 -5.50 -14.74 3.84
C GLY A 73 -6.69 -14.05 4.51
N THR A 74 -6.69 -13.88 5.83
CA THR A 74 -7.80 -13.27 6.58
C THR A 74 -7.66 -11.75 6.64
N PHE A 75 -8.77 -11.05 6.40
CA PHE A 75 -8.85 -9.62 6.64
C PHE A 75 -9.55 -9.34 7.97
N LEU A 76 -8.91 -8.51 8.80
CA LEU A 76 -9.44 -8.04 10.08
C LEU A 76 -9.75 -6.55 9.99
N PRO A 77 -10.66 -6.00 10.82
CA PRO A 77 -10.80 -4.56 10.96
C PRO A 77 -9.46 -3.91 11.30
N TYR A 78 -9.07 -2.90 10.53
CA TYR A 78 -7.81 -2.20 10.76
C TYR A 78 -7.80 -1.53 12.13
N ARG A 79 -6.68 -1.63 12.80
CA ARG A 79 -6.37 -0.87 14.01
C ARG A 79 -5.05 -0.14 13.79
N PRO A 80 -4.91 1.14 14.20
CA PRO A 80 -3.71 1.93 13.99
C PRO A 80 -2.58 1.52 14.94
N ARG A 81 -2.19 0.25 14.87
CA ARG A 81 -1.09 -0.31 15.65
C ARG A 81 -0.44 -1.45 14.87
N VAL A 82 0.84 -1.68 15.17
CA VAL A 82 1.53 -2.85 14.63
C VAL A 82 0.92 -4.12 15.22
N ALA A 83 0.65 -5.12 14.40
CA ALA A 83 0.05 -6.37 14.89
C ALA A 83 1.07 -7.31 15.55
N LYS A 84 2.36 -7.10 15.31
CA LYS A 84 3.47 -7.92 15.86
C LYS A 84 3.57 -7.73 17.39
N PRO A 85 3.45 -8.79 18.22
CA PRO A 85 3.31 -8.65 19.68
C PRO A 85 4.38 -7.81 20.38
N LYS A 86 5.63 -7.92 19.96
CA LYS A 86 6.76 -7.19 20.59
C LYS A 86 6.69 -5.67 20.39
N ILE A 87 5.96 -5.19 19.39
CA ILE A 87 5.86 -3.78 19.02
C ILE A 87 4.40 -3.33 18.83
N GLU A 88 3.44 -4.07 19.37
CA GLU A 88 2.01 -3.79 19.27
C GLU A 88 1.57 -2.46 19.89
N HIS A 89 2.43 -1.85 20.70
CA HIS A 89 2.20 -0.53 21.31
C HIS A 89 2.66 0.63 20.43
N SER A 90 2.89 0.39 19.16
CA SER A 90 3.33 1.40 18.19
C SER A 90 2.46 1.47 16.95
N TRP A 91 2.52 2.61 16.26
CA TRP A 91 1.82 2.91 15.02
C TRP A 91 2.75 3.58 14.01
N GLY A 92 2.33 3.68 12.76
CA GLY A 92 3.11 4.26 11.67
C GLY A 92 2.33 5.24 10.81
N PHE A 93 3.01 5.85 9.84
CA PHE A 93 2.42 6.83 8.92
C PHE A 93 1.27 6.27 8.08
N ASP A 94 1.24 4.97 7.87
CA ASP A 94 0.17 4.25 7.17
C ASP A 94 -1.20 4.44 7.83
N ALA A 95 -1.25 4.59 9.15
CA ALA A 95 -2.49 4.91 9.86
C ALA A 95 -3.13 6.19 9.32
N VAL A 96 -2.33 7.24 9.08
CA VAL A 96 -2.84 8.50 8.51
C VAL A 96 -3.34 8.28 7.09
N VAL A 97 -2.57 7.58 6.25
CA VAL A 97 -2.95 7.29 4.87
C VAL A 97 -4.30 6.56 4.83
N TYR A 98 -4.44 5.48 5.60
CA TYR A 98 -5.68 4.70 5.60
C TYR A 98 -6.87 5.49 6.17
N LYS A 99 -6.64 6.35 7.16
CA LYS A 99 -7.71 7.24 7.67
C LYS A 99 -8.19 8.22 6.60
N ARG A 100 -7.26 8.84 5.87
CA ARG A 100 -7.59 9.76 4.77
C ARG A 100 -8.31 9.05 3.62
N LEU A 101 -7.89 7.83 3.28
CA LEU A 101 -8.58 6.99 2.29
C LEU A 101 -9.98 6.60 2.75
N GLU A 102 -10.16 6.27 4.02
CA GLU A 102 -11.47 5.99 4.61
C GLU A 102 -12.41 7.20 4.50
N GLN A 103 -11.91 8.39 4.82
CA GLN A 103 -12.65 9.66 4.70
C GLN A 103 -12.98 10.00 3.24
N LEU A 104 -12.08 9.68 2.30
CA LEU A 104 -12.28 9.91 0.86
C LEU A 104 -13.35 8.98 0.29
N TRP A 105 -13.26 7.68 0.57
CA TRP A 105 -14.10 6.66 -0.07
C TRP A 105 -15.41 6.38 0.67
N GLN A 106 -15.44 6.50 1.99
CA GLN A 106 -16.60 6.23 2.87
C GLN A 106 -17.26 4.86 2.61
N ARG A 107 -16.45 3.86 2.24
CA ARG A 107 -16.86 2.50 1.90
C ARG A 107 -15.72 1.52 2.15
N PRO A 108 -16.01 0.19 2.22
CA PRO A 108 -14.98 -0.82 2.44
C PRO A 108 -13.83 -0.75 1.44
N PHE A 109 -12.63 -0.85 1.96
CA PHE A 109 -11.38 -1.05 1.21
C PHE A 109 -10.45 -1.96 2.01
N TYR A 110 -9.47 -2.53 1.31
CA TYR A 110 -8.61 -3.56 1.86
C TYR A 110 -7.15 -3.13 1.79
N VAL A 111 -6.37 -3.60 2.76
CA VAL A 111 -4.92 -3.39 2.83
C VAL A 111 -4.24 -4.74 3.00
N ILE A 112 -3.22 -5.01 2.19
CA ILE A 112 -2.28 -6.11 2.39
C ILE A 112 -0.96 -5.47 2.78
N LYS A 113 -0.58 -5.60 4.05
CA LYS A 113 0.63 -4.99 4.62
C LYS A 113 1.62 -6.08 5.01
N HIS A 114 2.84 -5.99 4.46
CA HIS A 114 3.96 -6.85 4.85
C HIS A 114 5.18 -6.00 5.17
N THR A 115 5.58 -5.95 6.44
CA THR A 115 6.66 -5.09 6.89
C THR A 115 7.52 -5.81 7.92
N ASP A 116 8.85 -5.62 7.85
CA ASP A 116 9.75 -6.13 8.87
C ASP A 116 10.90 -5.15 9.16
N GLY A 117 11.10 -4.82 10.44
CA GLY A 117 12.03 -3.79 10.85
C GLY A 117 13.49 -4.19 10.68
N GLY A 118 14.32 -3.23 10.22
CA GLY A 118 15.75 -3.40 10.09
C GLY A 118 16.18 -4.31 8.93
N THR A 119 15.33 -4.51 7.91
CA THR A 119 15.60 -5.43 6.80
C THR A 119 16.08 -4.70 5.55
N ALA A 120 17.07 -5.29 4.88
CA ALA A 120 17.67 -4.81 3.64
C ALA A 120 17.08 -5.50 2.41
N ILE A 121 17.31 -4.93 1.23
CA ILE A 121 17.09 -5.64 -0.05
C ILE A 121 18.29 -6.53 -0.36
N ASP A 122 19.51 -5.99 -0.25
CA ASP A 122 20.72 -6.68 -0.66
C ASP A 122 21.19 -7.72 0.38
N PRO A 123 21.33 -9.00 0.00
CA PRO A 123 21.82 -10.06 0.90
C PRO A 123 23.24 -9.86 1.42
N ALA A 124 24.03 -8.97 0.81
CA ALA A 124 25.35 -8.60 1.32
C ALA A 124 25.29 -7.66 2.53
N CYS A 125 24.14 -7.05 2.81
CA CYS A 125 23.92 -6.22 3.99
C CYS A 125 23.79 -7.08 5.25
N LYS A 126 24.91 -7.39 5.89
CA LYS A 126 24.95 -8.23 7.10
C LYS A 126 24.24 -7.65 8.31
N SER A 127 23.92 -6.35 8.27
CA SER A 127 23.12 -5.64 9.27
C SER A 127 21.62 -5.91 9.17
N SER A 128 21.17 -6.64 8.13
CA SER A 128 19.75 -6.98 7.98
C SER A 128 19.30 -7.86 9.15
N THR A 129 18.18 -7.46 9.76
CA THR A 129 17.64 -8.13 10.96
C THR A 129 17.27 -9.59 10.63
N HIS A 130 17.71 -10.51 11.48
CA HIS A 130 17.49 -11.94 11.36
C HIS A 130 17.97 -12.57 10.03
N GLY A 131 18.77 -11.85 9.22
CA GLY A 131 19.18 -12.30 7.89
C GLY A 131 18.04 -12.41 6.89
N LEU A 132 16.98 -11.60 7.08
CA LEU A 132 15.82 -11.51 6.19
C LEU A 132 16.03 -10.41 5.15
N TYR A 133 15.64 -10.67 3.90
CA TYR A 133 15.89 -9.76 2.78
C TYR A 133 14.70 -9.65 1.83
N TRP A 134 14.59 -8.49 1.20
CA TRP A 134 13.62 -8.20 0.12
C TRP A 134 14.17 -8.53 -1.28
N SER A 135 15.30 -9.20 -1.37
CA SER A 135 16.00 -9.42 -2.64
C SER A 135 15.14 -10.13 -3.69
N ALA A 136 15.18 -9.58 -4.92
CA ALA A 136 14.67 -10.22 -6.12
C ALA A 136 15.78 -10.88 -6.98
N ASP A 137 17.00 -10.98 -6.44
CA ASP A 137 18.09 -11.71 -7.10
C ASP A 137 17.72 -13.18 -7.30
N PRO A 138 17.80 -13.72 -8.53
CA PRO A 138 17.38 -15.09 -8.80
C PRO A 138 18.13 -16.13 -7.97
N ALA A 139 19.46 -15.99 -7.80
CA ALA A 139 20.24 -16.94 -7.04
C ALA A 139 19.86 -16.91 -5.54
N PHE A 140 19.54 -15.72 -5.00
CA PHE A 140 19.02 -15.62 -3.64
C PHE A 140 17.64 -16.28 -3.53
N LEU A 141 16.72 -16.00 -4.46
CA LEU A 141 15.38 -16.59 -4.45
C LEU A 141 15.43 -18.12 -4.58
N ASP A 142 16.29 -18.64 -5.44
CA ASP A 142 16.44 -20.10 -5.63
C ASP A 142 17.04 -20.79 -4.38
N SER A 143 17.83 -20.07 -3.59
CA SER A 143 18.52 -20.60 -2.39
C SER A 143 17.71 -20.55 -1.11
N THR A 144 16.51 -19.93 -1.11
CA THR A 144 15.73 -19.76 0.12
C THR A 144 14.22 -19.86 -0.12
N THR A 145 13.50 -20.17 0.95
CA THR A 145 12.04 -20.14 0.99
C THR A 145 11.51 -18.80 1.55
N SER A 146 10.18 -18.68 1.62
CA SER A 146 9.51 -17.58 2.28
C SER A 146 9.97 -17.43 3.74
N ALA A 147 10.17 -16.20 4.20
CA ALA A 147 10.51 -15.89 5.58
C ALA A 147 9.44 -16.42 6.57
N SER A 148 8.16 -16.33 6.22
CA SER A 148 7.05 -16.87 7.01
C SER A 148 7.05 -18.41 7.15
N HIS A 149 7.92 -19.12 6.41
CA HIS A 149 8.13 -20.56 6.49
C HIS A 149 9.57 -20.93 6.87
N GLY A 150 10.21 -20.09 7.67
CA GLY A 150 11.57 -20.33 8.17
C GLY A 150 12.67 -20.08 7.14
N GLY A 151 12.35 -19.52 5.98
CA GLY A 151 13.32 -19.05 4.99
C GLY A 151 13.81 -17.63 5.25
N ARG A 152 14.39 -17.00 4.24
CA ARG A 152 15.02 -15.67 4.35
C ARG A 152 14.40 -14.62 3.45
N SER A 153 13.50 -15.00 2.54
CA SER A 153 12.91 -14.09 1.57
C SER A 153 11.62 -13.44 2.08
N LEU A 154 11.67 -12.14 2.34
CA LEU A 154 10.49 -11.30 2.63
C LEU A 154 9.67 -11.08 1.36
N LEU A 155 10.31 -11.04 0.20
CA LEU A 155 9.62 -10.90 -1.08
C LEU A 155 8.68 -12.10 -1.32
N LYS A 156 9.18 -13.34 -1.16
CA LYS A 156 8.34 -14.54 -1.24
C LYS A 156 7.25 -14.58 -0.15
N ALA A 157 7.53 -14.06 1.04
CA ALA A 157 6.54 -13.97 2.10
C ALA A 157 5.40 -13.00 1.75
N PHE A 158 5.74 -11.86 1.16
CA PHE A 158 4.76 -10.88 0.71
C PHE A 158 3.92 -11.39 -0.48
N GLU A 159 4.55 -12.01 -1.47
CA GLU A 159 3.86 -12.64 -2.60
C GLU A 159 2.86 -13.69 -2.12
N ARG A 160 3.30 -14.58 -1.25
CA ARG A 160 2.42 -15.58 -0.66
C ARG A 160 1.25 -14.96 0.09
N GLN A 161 1.50 -13.92 0.90
CA GLN A 161 0.41 -13.21 1.59
C GLN A 161 -0.59 -12.60 0.60
N ILE A 162 -0.12 -12.06 -0.53
CA ILE A 162 -0.99 -11.60 -1.61
C ILE A 162 -1.83 -12.75 -2.16
N ASP A 163 -1.21 -13.89 -2.47
CA ASP A 163 -1.90 -15.06 -3.03
C ASP A 163 -2.97 -15.60 -2.08
N ASP A 164 -2.67 -15.67 -0.80
CA ASP A 164 -3.59 -16.11 0.24
C ASP A 164 -4.76 -15.11 0.46
N CYS A 165 -4.52 -13.82 0.24
CA CYS A 165 -5.52 -12.76 0.39
C CYS A 165 -6.46 -12.64 -0.83
N LEU A 166 -5.95 -12.85 -2.05
CA LEU A 166 -6.70 -12.62 -3.29
C LEU A 166 -8.06 -13.36 -3.36
N PRO A 167 -8.18 -14.65 -2.96
CA PRO A 167 -9.45 -15.37 -2.97
C PRO A 167 -10.50 -14.78 -2.02
N ASN A 168 -10.06 -14.09 -0.98
CA ASN A 168 -10.91 -13.52 0.07
C ASN A 168 -11.31 -12.05 -0.19
N LEU A 169 -10.79 -11.46 -1.24
CA LEU A 169 -11.18 -10.13 -1.71
C LEU A 169 -12.48 -10.17 -2.50
N PRO A 170 -13.29 -9.10 -2.50
CA PRO A 170 -14.42 -8.96 -3.40
C PRO A 170 -14.01 -9.20 -4.86
N LYS A 171 -14.85 -9.87 -5.67
CA LYS A 171 -14.53 -10.20 -7.08
C LYS A 171 -14.21 -8.97 -7.93
N ASN A 172 -14.79 -7.82 -7.61
CA ASN A 172 -14.54 -6.53 -8.27
C ASN A 172 -13.40 -5.73 -7.62
N ASN A 173 -12.46 -6.40 -6.94
CA ASN A 173 -11.30 -5.75 -6.34
C ASN A 173 -10.38 -5.07 -7.37
N ASP A 174 -9.67 -4.04 -6.90
CA ASP A 174 -8.74 -3.26 -7.70
C ASP A 174 -7.55 -2.79 -6.86
N ILE A 175 -6.39 -3.41 -7.07
CA ILE A 175 -5.15 -2.98 -6.42
C ILE A 175 -4.75 -1.64 -7.01
N LYS A 176 -4.65 -0.62 -6.15
CA LYS A 176 -4.44 0.78 -6.55
C LYS A 176 -2.97 1.17 -6.61
N CYS A 177 -2.20 0.77 -5.63
CA CYS A 177 -0.79 1.10 -5.52
C CYS A 177 -0.06 0.18 -4.53
N LEU A 178 1.27 0.27 -4.56
CA LEU A 178 2.17 -0.19 -3.52
C LEU A 178 2.73 1.04 -2.78
N ILE A 179 2.55 1.12 -1.48
CA ILE A 179 3.25 2.04 -0.59
C ILE A 179 4.49 1.33 -0.08
N TRP A 180 5.66 1.87 -0.41
CA TRP A 180 6.95 1.30 -0.07
C TRP A 180 7.76 2.24 0.80
N HIS A 181 8.30 1.77 1.91
CA HIS A 181 9.23 2.56 2.72
C HIS A 181 10.32 1.68 3.32
N GLN A 182 11.49 1.72 2.67
CA GLN A 182 12.64 0.89 3.01
C GLN A 182 13.90 1.53 2.39
N GLY A 183 15.08 1.22 2.88
CA GLY A 183 16.37 1.66 2.33
C GLY A 183 17.40 1.99 3.39
N GLU A 184 16.97 2.26 4.63
CA GLU A 184 17.87 2.59 5.73
C GLU A 184 18.86 1.45 6.03
N SER A 185 18.44 0.20 5.81
CA SER A 185 19.28 -0.99 6.07
C SER A 185 20.23 -1.34 4.92
N ASP A 186 20.10 -0.67 3.76
CA ASP A 186 20.92 -0.91 2.57
C ASP A 186 22.13 0.03 2.44
N TYR A 187 22.46 0.81 3.48
CA TYR A 187 23.59 1.75 3.43
C TYR A 187 24.94 1.07 3.09
N GLN A 188 25.09 -0.24 3.37
CA GLN A 188 26.29 -1.02 3.05
C GLN A 188 26.34 -1.46 1.57
N ALA A 189 25.23 -1.40 0.85
CA ALA A 189 25.09 -1.74 -0.56
C ALA A 189 24.37 -0.62 -1.33
N ALA A 190 24.59 0.63 -0.90
CA ALA A 190 23.90 1.78 -1.44
C ALA A 190 24.17 2.02 -2.94
N ASP A 191 25.34 1.61 -3.40
CA ASP A 191 25.75 1.63 -4.81
C ASP A 191 24.91 0.72 -5.72
N ARG A 192 24.27 -0.32 -5.15
CA ARG A 192 23.42 -1.27 -5.87
C ARG A 192 21.93 -1.07 -5.61
N TYR A 193 21.57 -0.11 -4.74
CA TYR A 193 20.19 0.06 -4.30
C TYR A 193 19.22 0.35 -5.44
N TYR A 194 19.63 1.14 -6.44
CA TYR A 194 18.80 1.41 -7.63
C TYR A 194 18.38 0.11 -8.34
N ASP A 195 19.35 -0.71 -8.71
CA ASP A 195 19.08 -1.97 -9.44
C ASP A 195 18.29 -2.96 -8.58
N ASN A 196 18.66 -3.05 -7.30
CA ASN A 196 17.99 -3.93 -6.34
C ASN A 196 16.52 -3.56 -6.15
N LEU A 197 16.21 -2.29 -5.88
CA LEU A 197 14.83 -1.86 -5.70
C LEU A 197 14.02 -1.95 -7.00
N LYS A 198 14.62 -1.59 -8.13
CA LYS A 198 14.00 -1.77 -9.45
C LYS A 198 13.59 -3.22 -9.69
N ALA A 199 14.48 -4.17 -9.39
CA ALA A 199 14.20 -5.59 -9.53
C ALA A 199 13.06 -6.04 -8.59
N VAL A 200 13.02 -5.60 -7.34
CA VAL A 200 11.93 -5.89 -6.38
C VAL A 200 10.58 -5.39 -6.92
N ILE A 201 10.52 -4.13 -7.38
CA ILE A 201 9.29 -3.54 -7.90
C ILE A 201 8.81 -4.30 -9.15
N GLN A 202 9.72 -4.60 -10.07
CA GLN A 202 9.39 -5.37 -11.28
C GLN A 202 8.90 -6.78 -10.94
N HIS A 203 9.51 -7.43 -9.94
CA HIS A 203 9.12 -8.76 -9.49
C HIS A 203 7.70 -8.75 -8.90
N ILE A 204 7.38 -7.81 -8.02
CA ILE A 204 6.02 -7.64 -7.45
C ILE A 204 4.99 -7.37 -8.57
N ARG A 205 5.29 -6.48 -9.51
CA ARG A 205 4.40 -6.19 -10.65
C ARG A 205 4.16 -7.41 -11.51
N LYS A 206 5.20 -8.17 -11.81
CA LYS A 206 5.13 -9.43 -12.58
C LYS A 206 4.24 -10.43 -11.86
N HIS A 207 4.49 -10.69 -10.57
CA HIS A 207 3.69 -11.59 -9.75
C HIS A 207 2.20 -11.22 -9.78
N LEU A 208 1.86 -9.95 -9.57
CA LEU A 208 0.47 -9.48 -9.62
C LEU A 208 -0.19 -9.70 -10.98
N VAL A 209 0.54 -9.56 -12.09
CA VAL A 209 0.01 -9.88 -13.42
C VAL A 209 -0.24 -11.37 -13.56
N GLU A 210 0.68 -12.21 -13.11
CA GLU A 210 0.59 -13.67 -13.18
C GLU A 210 -0.61 -14.20 -12.39
N VAL A 211 -0.75 -13.80 -11.12
CA VAL A 211 -1.81 -14.33 -10.23
C VAL A 211 -3.20 -13.74 -10.50
N THR A 212 -3.28 -12.53 -11.09
CA THR A 212 -4.58 -11.88 -11.34
C THR A 212 -5.01 -11.90 -12.81
N GLY A 213 -4.09 -12.18 -13.74
CA GLY A 213 -4.30 -12.04 -15.19
C GLY A 213 -4.46 -10.59 -15.68
N LYS A 214 -4.31 -9.59 -14.81
CA LYS A 214 -4.57 -8.17 -15.13
C LYS A 214 -3.29 -7.45 -15.56
N LYS A 215 -3.08 -7.32 -16.87
CA LYS A 215 -1.88 -6.67 -17.46
C LYS A 215 -1.61 -5.25 -16.96
N LYS A 216 -2.62 -4.53 -16.49
CA LYS A 216 -2.45 -3.17 -15.94
C LYS A 216 -1.46 -3.10 -14.76
N TYR A 217 -1.27 -4.19 -14.02
CA TYR A 217 -0.36 -4.23 -12.88
C TYR A 217 1.13 -4.21 -13.26
N TRP A 218 1.49 -4.35 -14.55
CA TRP A 218 2.84 -3.98 -15.01
C TRP A 218 3.19 -2.51 -14.71
N ASN A 219 2.16 -1.67 -14.65
CA ASN A 219 2.28 -0.24 -14.35
C ASN A 219 1.67 0.11 -12.98
N LEU A 220 1.68 -0.84 -12.03
CA LEU A 220 1.18 -0.55 -10.67
C LEU A 220 1.96 0.64 -10.09
N PRO A 221 1.26 1.73 -9.68
CA PRO A 221 1.94 2.85 -9.04
C PRO A 221 2.62 2.44 -7.75
N VAL A 222 3.84 2.95 -7.53
CA VAL A 222 4.61 2.80 -6.29
C VAL A 222 4.80 4.18 -5.68
N ILE A 223 4.44 4.32 -4.40
CA ILE A 223 4.68 5.54 -3.63
C ILE A 223 5.74 5.23 -2.60
N CYS A 224 6.91 5.85 -2.73
CA CYS A 224 8.06 5.62 -1.87
C CYS A 224 8.41 6.89 -1.09
N GLY A 225 8.50 6.80 0.25
CA GLY A 225 9.02 7.88 1.08
C GLY A 225 10.56 7.87 1.10
N THR A 226 11.19 9.05 1.08
CA THR A 226 12.59 9.19 1.50
C THR A 226 12.69 9.15 3.02
N TYR A 227 13.87 9.30 3.59
CA TYR A 227 14.04 9.41 5.03
C TYR A 227 14.64 10.76 5.42
N SER A 228 14.45 11.10 6.70
CA SER A 228 14.92 12.36 7.28
C SER A 228 16.42 12.57 7.03
N GLN A 229 16.79 13.80 6.69
CA GLN A 229 18.19 14.21 6.59
C GLN A 229 18.96 14.03 7.92
N ASN A 230 18.25 13.97 9.04
CA ASN A 230 18.82 13.77 10.37
C ASN A 230 18.95 12.29 10.76
N SER A 231 18.55 11.36 9.88
CA SER A 231 18.64 9.93 10.16
C SER A 231 20.10 9.48 10.22
N ARG A 232 20.45 8.75 11.30
CA ARG A 232 21.78 8.15 11.47
C ARG A 232 22.10 7.05 10.44
N MET A 233 21.07 6.54 9.75
CA MET A 233 21.19 5.50 8.71
C MET A 233 21.02 6.09 7.30
N ARG A 234 21.03 7.42 7.17
CA ARG A 234 20.86 8.05 5.87
C ARG A 234 22.05 7.79 4.96
N SER A 235 21.79 7.27 3.80
CA SER A 235 22.73 7.20 2.67
C SER A 235 22.23 8.13 1.55
N GLN A 236 23.07 9.07 1.12
CA GLN A 236 22.73 9.93 -0.02
C GLN A 236 22.57 9.10 -1.29
N GLN A 237 23.41 8.08 -1.51
CA GLN A 237 23.30 7.21 -2.68
C GLN A 237 21.96 6.48 -2.76
N VAL A 238 21.40 6.04 -1.61
CA VAL A 238 20.07 5.44 -1.57
C VAL A 238 18.99 6.47 -1.93
N VAL A 239 19.09 7.70 -1.42
CA VAL A 239 18.16 8.79 -1.77
C VAL A 239 18.24 9.12 -3.27
N ASP A 240 19.46 9.23 -3.81
CA ASP A 240 19.69 9.48 -5.24
C ASP A 240 19.09 8.38 -6.11
N ALA A 241 19.23 7.12 -5.69
CA ALA A 241 18.63 5.97 -6.37
C ALA A 241 17.10 6.03 -6.42
N LEU A 242 16.43 6.51 -5.34
CA LEU A 242 14.99 6.72 -5.34
C LEU A 242 14.56 7.77 -6.38
N TYR A 243 15.29 8.90 -6.46
CA TYR A 243 15.00 9.93 -7.46
C TYR A 243 15.34 9.50 -8.88
N GLN A 244 16.36 8.67 -9.08
CA GLN A 244 16.65 8.06 -10.36
C GLN A 244 15.52 7.12 -10.80
N LEU A 245 15.01 6.27 -9.90
CA LEU A 245 13.84 5.42 -10.18
C LEU A 245 12.61 6.25 -10.56
N LYS A 246 12.36 7.35 -9.86
CA LYS A 246 11.27 8.28 -10.21
C LYS A 246 11.44 8.87 -11.62
N HIS A 247 12.67 9.12 -12.06
CA HIS A 247 12.96 9.59 -13.41
C HIS A 247 12.71 8.51 -14.47
N ASP A 248 13.11 7.27 -14.18
CA ASP A 248 13.16 6.17 -15.16
C ASP A 248 11.85 5.37 -15.24
N ASP A 249 11.03 5.40 -14.18
CA ASP A 249 9.73 4.71 -14.11
C ASP A 249 8.60 5.73 -13.83
N PRO A 250 7.76 6.06 -14.81
CA PRO A 250 6.67 7.04 -14.64
C PRO A 250 5.62 6.62 -13.60
N ASN A 251 5.64 5.37 -13.15
CA ASN A 251 4.77 4.84 -12.10
C ASN A 251 5.49 4.70 -10.74
N PHE A 252 6.71 5.21 -10.60
CA PHE A 252 7.43 5.27 -9.34
C PHE A 252 7.48 6.72 -8.84
N HIS A 253 6.90 6.98 -7.69
CA HIS A 253 6.73 8.32 -7.15
C HIS A 253 7.44 8.44 -5.80
N VAL A 254 8.15 9.54 -5.61
CA VAL A 254 8.91 9.80 -4.38
C VAL A 254 8.23 10.90 -3.57
N VAL A 255 8.00 10.62 -2.30
CA VAL A 255 7.53 11.58 -1.30
C VAL A 255 8.71 11.98 -0.44
N ASP A 256 9.05 13.26 -0.46
CA ASP A 256 10.16 13.78 0.35
C ASP A 256 9.81 13.78 1.84
N ALA A 257 10.70 13.20 2.63
CA ALA A 257 10.64 13.15 4.09
C ALA A 257 11.91 13.71 4.75
N SER A 258 12.73 14.46 3.98
CA SER A 258 14.05 14.94 4.44
C SER A 258 13.97 15.88 5.64
N ASP A 259 12.91 16.67 5.76
CA ASP A 259 12.66 17.64 6.82
C ASP A 259 11.94 17.05 8.05
N LEU A 260 11.52 15.77 8.00
CA LEU A 260 10.65 15.20 9.01
C LEU A 260 11.42 14.85 10.30
N PRO A 261 10.82 15.15 11.47
CA PRO A 261 11.44 14.88 12.76
C PRO A 261 11.42 13.40 13.14
N LEU A 262 12.43 13.02 13.89
CA LEU A 262 12.68 11.65 14.33
C LEU A 262 12.52 11.50 15.86
N LEU A 263 12.38 10.26 16.29
CA LEU A 263 12.53 9.86 17.68
C LEU A 263 13.98 10.08 18.16
N ARG A 264 14.22 9.91 19.46
CA ARG A 264 15.57 10.05 20.07
C ARG A 264 16.61 9.10 19.48
N ASP A 265 16.18 7.97 18.89
CA ASP A 265 17.07 7.01 18.25
C ASP A 265 17.65 7.53 16.91
N ARG A 266 17.15 8.67 16.43
CA ARG A 266 17.58 9.30 15.17
C ARG A 266 17.43 8.37 13.95
N LEU A 267 16.40 7.53 13.96
CA LEU A 267 16.12 6.58 12.89
C LEU A 267 14.63 6.58 12.53
N HIS A 268 13.77 6.44 13.54
CA HIS A 268 12.34 6.31 13.32
C HIS A 268 11.65 7.67 13.43
N PHE A 269 10.63 7.88 12.61
CA PHE A 269 9.80 9.08 12.69
C PHE A 269 9.13 9.17 14.05
N ASN A 270 9.08 10.38 14.62
CA ASN A 270 8.23 10.67 15.76
C ASN A 270 6.76 10.87 15.31
N ALA A 271 5.86 11.23 16.22
CA ALA A 271 4.44 11.40 15.91
C ALA A 271 4.22 12.46 14.81
N GLU A 272 4.85 13.62 14.90
CA GLU A 272 4.77 14.69 13.90
C GLU A 272 5.29 14.23 12.53
N GLY A 273 6.45 13.55 12.50
CA GLY A 273 7.04 12.99 11.28
C GLY A 273 6.12 11.96 10.63
N ALA A 274 5.54 11.04 11.41
CA ALA A 274 4.62 10.03 10.91
C ALA A 274 3.31 10.64 10.39
N LEU A 275 2.75 11.63 11.10
CA LEU A 275 1.55 12.35 10.66
C LEU A 275 1.80 13.08 9.34
N THR A 276 2.91 13.79 9.24
CA THR A 276 3.26 14.58 8.06
C THR A 276 3.56 13.66 6.86
N LEU A 277 4.33 12.59 7.05
CA LEU A 277 4.61 11.63 5.98
C LEU A 277 3.32 11.00 5.46
N GLY A 278 2.45 10.53 6.36
CA GLY A 278 1.18 9.93 5.97
C GLY A 278 0.29 10.90 5.19
N GLN A 279 0.23 12.16 5.60
CA GLN A 279 -0.50 13.19 4.86
C GLN A 279 0.13 13.47 3.48
N ARG A 280 1.47 13.53 3.36
CA ARG A 280 2.17 13.72 2.08
C ARG A 280 1.93 12.54 1.13
N VAL A 281 1.99 11.31 1.64
CA VAL A 281 1.68 10.09 0.85
C VAL A 281 0.25 10.15 0.33
N TYR A 282 -0.72 10.46 1.19
CA TYR A 282 -2.12 10.60 0.77
C TYR A 282 -2.32 11.70 -0.29
N ASN A 283 -1.73 12.88 -0.08
CA ASN A 283 -1.81 13.97 -1.05
C ASN A 283 -1.25 13.55 -2.41
N ASN A 284 -0.10 12.86 -2.42
CA ASN A 284 0.52 12.35 -3.64
C ASN A 284 -0.40 11.35 -4.38
N LEU A 285 -1.06 10.44 -3.65
CA LEU A 285 -2.04 9.50 -4.21
C LEU A 285 -3.21 10.22 -4.90
N VAL A 286 -3.68 11.33 -4.31
CA VAL A 286 -4.78 12.15 -4.87
C VAL A 286 -4.32 12.97 -6.08
N GLU A 287 -3.20 13.66 -5.97
CA GLU A 287 -2.61 14.49 -7.04
C GLU A 287 -2.31 13.70 -8.31
N LEU A 288 -1.86 12.46 -8.15
CA LEU A 288 -1.60 11.53 -9.25
C LEU A 288 -2.86 10.84 -9.80
N GLY A 289 -4.04 11.11 -9.23
CA GLY A 289 -5.29 10.46 -9.64
C GLY A 289 -5.35 8.95 -9.36
N ILE A 290 -4.43 8.40 -8.55
CA ILE A 290 -4.39 6.99 -8.16
C ILE A 290 -5.62 6.66 -7.32
N VAL A 291 -6.00 7.58 -6.44
CA VAL A 291 -7.21 7.51 -5.63
C VAL A 291 -8.08 8.73 -5.94
N MET A 292 -9.37 8.49 -6.12
CA MET A 292 -10.34 9.55 -6.43
C MET A 292 -11.57 9.39 -5.54
N ARG A 293 -12.24 10.51 -5.30
CA ARG A 293 -13.57 10.46 -4.66
C ARG A 293 -14.54 9.70 -5.59
N PRO A 294 -15.38 8.82 -5.05
CA PRO A 294 -16.44 8.20 -5.83
C PRO A 294 -17.29 9.28 -6.49
N PRO A 295 -17.75 9.08 -7.74
CA PRO A 295 -18.77 9.95 -8.31
C PRO A 295 -20.03 9.90 -7.43
N HIS A 296 -20.63 11.04 -7.18
CA HIS A 296 -21.88 11.19 -6.42
C HIS A 296 -23.04 10.52 -7.13
#